data_20d120ce9d1310f231f58b7a6f3d130d
#
_entry.id   20d120ce9d1310f231f58b7a6f3d130d
#
_cell.length_a   1.000
_cell.length_b   1.000
_cell.length_c   1.000
_cell.angle_alpha   90.00
_cell.angle_beta   90.00
_cell.angle_gamma   90.00
#
_symmetry.space_group_name_H-M   'P 1'
#
loop_
_entity.id
_entity.type
_entity.pdbx_description
1 polymer ?
#
loop_
_entity_poly.entity_id
_entity_poly.type
_entity_poly.pdbx_seq_one_letter_code
_entity_poly.pdbx_strand_id
1 'polypeptide(L)' 'MTQAEIETVYDALAAAIDGAGAGKSELFLAKLALLLSRRLGDATAVLDCIAEARRHLED' A
#
# COMPACT_ATOMS: atom_id res chain seq x y z
N MET A 1 -4.08 13.59 -3.92
CA MET A 1 -5.26 12.88 -4.49
C MET A 1 -6.53 13.40 -3.85
N THR A 2 -7.58 13.49 -4.65
CA THR A 2 -8.91 13.81 -4.14
C THR A 2 -9.49 12.63 -3.37
N GLN A 3 -10.54 12.87 -2.60
CA GLN A 3 -11.21 11.79 -1.87
C GLN A 3 -11.77 10.74 -2.84
N ALA A 4 -12.29 11.16 -3.98
CA ALA A 4 -12.79 10.24 -4.99
C ALA A 4 -11.68 9.36 -5.56
N GLU A 5 -10.51 9.94 -5.78
CA GLU A 5 -9.35 9.19 -6.27
C GLU A 5 -8.86 8.17 -5.23
N ILE A 6 -8.84 8.56 -3.95
CA ILE A 6 -8.47 7.64 -2.87
C ILE A 6 -9.42 6.46 -2.82
N GLU A 7 -10.71 6.71 -2.96
CA GLU A 7 -11.71 5.64 -2.98
C GLU A 7 -11.54 4.70 -4.17
N THR A 8 -11.20 5.24 -5.33
CA THR A 8 -10.92 4.45 -6.52
C THR A 8 -9.72 3.52 -6.28
N VAL A 9 -8.66 4.07 -5.67
CA VAL A 9 -7.47 3.28 -5.33
C VAL A 9 -7.82 2.19 -4.30
N TYR A 10 -8.59 2.55 -3.29
CA TYR A 10 -9.01 1.61 -2.25
C TYR A 10 -9.77 0.43 -2.86
N ASP A 11 -10.72 0.70 -3.75
CA ASP A 11 -11.50 -0.36 -4.39
C ASP A 11 -10.60 -1.27 -5.25
N ALA A 12 -9.66 -0.67 -5.97
CA ALA A 12 -8.73 -1.43 -6.80
C ALA A 12 -7.81 -2.31 -5.95
N LEU A 13 -7.34 -1.78 -4.82
CA LEU A 13 -6.51 -2.55 -3.89
C LEU A 13 -7.26 -3.72 -3.30
N ALA A 14 -8.50 -3.50 -2.86
CA ALA A 14 -9.32 -4.55 -2.28
C ALA A 14 -9.55 -5.68 -3.29
N ALA A 15 -9.86 -5.34 -4.54
CA ALA A 15 -10.06 -6.33 -5.59
C ALA A 15 -8.78 -7.10 -5.89
N ALA A 16 -7.63 -6.41 -5.91
CA ALA A 16 -6.35 -7.04 -6.19
C ALA A 16 -5.93 -7.98 -5.05
N ILE A 17 -6.19 -7.61 -3.81
CA ILE A 17 -5.90 -8.46 -2.65
C ILE A 17 -6.73 -9.73 -2.72
N ASP A 18 -8.02 -9.59 -3.03
CA ASP A 18 -8.90 -10.75 -3.19
C ASP A 18 -8.44 -11.65 -4.34
N GLY A 19 -8.03 -11.04 -5.45
CA GLY A 19 -7.55 -11.79 -6.62
C GLY A 19 -6.24 -12.52 -6.38
N ALA A 20 -5.36 -11.96 -5.54
CA ALA A 20 -4.09 -12.61 -5.21
C ALA A 20 -4.29 -13.83 -4.31
N GLY A 21 -5.33 -13.82 -3.50
CA GLY A 21 -5.62 -14.89 -2.57
C GLY A 21 -4.82 -14.78 -1.28
N ALA A 22 -5.29 -15.52 -0.26
CA ALA A 22 -4.75 -15.43 1.08
C ALA A 22 -3.25 -15.76 1.17
N GLY A 23 -2.77 -16.67 0.32
CA GLY A 23 -1.36 -17.08 0.35
C GLY A 23 -0.41 -16.12 -0.33
N LYS A 24 -0.91 -15.18 -1.13
CA LYS A 24 -0.06 -14.27 -1.92
C LYS A 24 -0.33 -12.79 -1.71
N SER A 25 -1.30 -12.44 -0.89
CA SER A 25 -1.66 -11.03 -0.68
C SER A 25 -0.52 -10.25 -0.05
N GLU A 26 0.22 -10.86 0.87
CA GLU A 26 1.38 -10.20 1.49
C GLU A 26 2.46 -9.90 0.46
N LEU A 27 2.76 -10.87 -0.40
CA LEU A 27 3.74 -10.68 -1.48
C LEU A 27 3.29 -9.59 -2.45
N PHE A 28 2.01 -9.59 -2.81
CA PHE A 28 1.45 -8.55 -3.68
C PHE A 28 1.64 -7.16 -3.07
N LEU A 29 1.30 -7.00 -1.79
CA LEU A 29 1.42 -5.72 -1.11
C LEU A 29 2.88 -5.27 -0.99
N ALA A 30 3.80 -6.21 -0.74
CA ALA A 30 5.22 -5.88 -0.69
C ALA A 30 5.73 -5.39 -2.04
N LYS A 31 5.34 -6.05 -3.13
CA LYS A 31 5.70 -5.63 -4.48
C LYS A 31 5.12 -4.25 -4.81
N LEU A 32 3.88 -4.03 -4.45
CA LEU A 32 3.22 -2.74 -4.67
C LEU A 32 3.94 -1.64 -3.90
N ALA A 33 4.29 -1.89 -2.63
CA ALA A 33 4.99 -0.91 -1.81
C ALA A 33 6.32 -0.51 -2.45
N LEU A 34 7.07 -1.48 -3.00
CA LEU A 34 8.33 -1.19 -3.67
C LEU A 34 8.14 -0.41 -4.97
N LEU A 35 7.10 -0.74 -5.73
CA LEU A 35 6.78 0.00 -6.96
C LEU A 35 6.40 1.45 -6.65
N LEU A 36 5.57 1.66 -5.64
CA LEU A 36 5.17 3.01 -5.23
C LEU A 36 6.38 3.80 -4.70
N SER A 37 7.25 3.14 -3.95
CA SER A 37 8.47 3.76 -3.43
C SER A 37 9.36 4.25 -4.56
N ARG A 38 9.49 3.45 -5.61
CA ARG A 38 10.27 3.80 -6.79
C ARG A 38 9.69 5.00 -7.51
N ARG A 39 8.37 5.05 -7.63
CA ARG A 39 7.66 6.17 -8.27
C ARG A 39 7.77 7.45 -7.45
N LEU A 40 7.70 7.33 -6.13
CA LEU A 40 7.86 8.46 -5.24
C LEU A 40 9.29 9.02 -5.28
N GLY A 41 10.28 8.13 -5.31
CA GLY A 41 11.68 8.53 -5.49
C GLY A 41 12.32 9.24 -4.30
N ASP A 42 11.74 9.12 -3.10
CA ASP A 42 12.21 9.80 -1.90
C ASP A 42 12.22 8.80 -0.74
N ALA A 43 13.42 8.30 -0.41
CA ALA A 43 13.57 7.29 0.62
C ALA A 43 13.10 7.78 2.00
N THR A 44 13.37 9.02 2.34
CA THR A 44 12.95 9.57 3.63
C THR A 44 11.43 9.60 3.74
N ALA A 45 10.74 10.01 2.68
CA ALA A 45 9.28 10.01 2.66
C ALA A 45 8.73 8.60 2.78
N VAL A 46 9.35 7.63 2.12
CA VAL A 46 8.92 6.22 2.22
C VAL A 46 9.09 5.69 3.64
N LEU A 47 10.23 5.99 4.27
CA LEU A 47 10.48 5.56 5.65
C LEU A 47 9.46 6.16 6.61
N ASP A 48 9.08 7.41 6.41
CA ASP A 48 8.04 8.06 7.20
C ASP A 48 6.69 7.35 7.00
N CYS A 49 6.37 6.98 5.77
CA CYS A 49 5.14 6.24 5.47
C CYS A 49 5.14 4.86 6.14
N ILE A 50 6.28 4.18 6.16
CA ILE A 50 6.40 2.88 6.84
C ILE A 50 6.11 3.03 8.33
N ALA A 51 6.72 4.03 8.96
CA ALA A 51 6.51 4.28 10.38
C ALA A 51 5.04 4.59 10.67
N GLU A 52 4.42 5.39 9.82
CA GLU A 52 3.01 5.76 9.95
C GLU A 52 2.10 4.56 9.75
N ALA A 53 2.39 3.71 8.78
CA ALA A 53 1.59 2.52 8.49
C ALA A 53 1.66 1.49 9.63
N ARG A 54 2.75 1.49 10.40
CA ARG A 54 2.89 0.59 11.55
C ARG A 54 2.16 1.07 12.80
N ARG A 55 1.82 2.34 12.85
CA ARG A 55 1.15 2.91 14.02
C ARG A 55 -0.23 2.27 14.17
N HIS A 56 -0.57 1.93 15.41
CA HIS A 56 -1.88 1.38 15.77
C HIS A 56 -2.18 -0.02 15.20
N LEU A 57 -1.16 -0.72 14.65
CA LEU A 57 -1.38 -2.09 14.18
C LEU A 57 -1.58 -3.07 15.34
N GLU A 58 -1.01 -2.76 16.49
CA GLU A 58 -1.05 -3.63 17.67
C GLU A 58 -2.05 -3.17 18.72
N ASP A 59 -2.77 -2.11 18.43
CA ASP A 59 -3.74 -1.53 19.37
C ASP A 59 -5.05 -2.29 19.41
#